data_e2e12d70d10394b6f0e4be8fa067895e
#
_entry.id   e2e12d70d10394b6f0e4be8fa067895e
#
_cell.length_a   1.000
_cell.length_b   1.000
_cell.length_c   1.000
_cell.angle_alpha   90.00
_cell.angle_beta   90.00
_cell.angle_gamma   90.00
#
_symmetry.space_group_name_H-M   'P 1'
#
loop_
_entity.id
_entity.type
_entity.pdbx_description
1 polymer ?
#
loop_
_entity_poly.entity_id
_entity_poly.type
_entity_poly.pdbx_seq_one_letter_code
_entity_poly.pdbx_strand_id
1 'polypeptide(L)'
;LVSNEDELVEWSRNKTLRNYIFEKFMNFGHEFRLHVTEDGYFYTCRKAMRRDTPEEERWHFHDTTCVWLLESNPEFKKPNSWDDIVRDCQRALTAIGADLLSFDVKVQSPEDAQGRPRVYQDYILLECNSASSLGDYNGQPSVCAQKYIAELPRLITRKAIELNLF
;
A
#
# COMPACT_ATOMS: atom_id res chain seq x y z
N LEU A 1 -3.92 -19.72 -2.46
CA LEU A 1 -5.33 -19.33 -2.43
C LEU A 1 -6.18 -20.55 -2.18
N VAL A 2 -7.15 -20.43 -1.27
CA VAL A 2 -8.12 -21.49 -0.95
C VAL A 2 -9.49 -20.98 -1.36
N SER A 3 -10.22 -21.74 -2.17
CA SER A 3 -11.44 -21.26 -2.82
C SER A 3 -12.73 -21.71 -2.13
N ASN A 4 -12.64 -22.78 -1.34
CA ASN A 4 -13.79 -23.38 -0.65
C ASN A 4 -13.36 -24.13 0.63
N GLU A 5 -14.37 -24.63 1.39
CA GLU A 5 -14.13 -25.32 2.64
C GLU A 5 -13.39 -26.67 2.46
N ASP A 6 -13.69 -27.43 1.44
CA ASP A 6 -13.02 -28.72 1.17
C ASP A 6 -11.53 -28.55 0.89
N GLU A 7 -11.18 -27.53 0.08
CA GLU A 7 -9.79 -27.17 -0.16
C GLU A 7 -9.08 -26.69 1.13
N LEU A 8 -9.79 -25.96 1.99
CA LEU A 8 -9.25 -25.51 3.28
C LEU A 8 -8.96 -26.71 4.18
N VAL A 9 -9.88 -27.65 4.28
CA VAL A 9 -9.72 -28.88 5.07
C VAL A 9 -8.54 -29.69 4.56
N GLU A 10 -8.44 -29.92 3.24
CA GLU A 10 -7.32 -30.65 2.62
C GLU A 10 -6.00 -29.95 2.86
N TRP A 11 -5.93 -28.63 2.62
CA TRP A 11 -4.74 -27.83 2.83
C TRP A 11 -4.29 -27.85 4.30
N SER A 12 -5.23 -27.87 5.24
CA SER A 12 -4.96 -27.79 6.68
C SER A 12 -4.45 -29.09 7.31
N ARG A 13 -4.67 -30.27 6.69
CA ARG A 13 -4.41 -31.61 7.26
C ARG A 13 -3.03 -31.77 7.86
N ASN A 14 -2.00 -31.16 7.25
CA ASN A 14 -0.60 -31.25 7.67
C ASN A 14 -0.02 -29.91 8.13
N LYS A 15 -0.86 -28.97 8.57
CA LYS A 15 -0.46 -27.62 8.96
C LYS A 15 -0.76 -27.33 10.42
N THR A 16 0.14 -26.58 11.04
CA THR A 16 -0.12 -26.01 12.37
C THR A 16 -0.85 -24.68 12.19
N LEU A 17 -2.17 -24.69 12.20
CA LEU A 17 -3.02 -23.56 11.80
C LEU A 17 -2.72 -22.25 12.55
N ARG A 18 -2.25 -22.32 13.81
CA ARG A 18 -1.84 -21.15 14.60
C ARG A 18 -0.70 -20.33 13.97
N ASN A 19 0.01 -20.90 12.98
CA ASN A 19 1.10 -20.22 12.29
C ASN A 19 0.62 -19.47 11.05
N TYR A 20 -0.69 -19.43 10.78
CA TYR A 20 -1.28 -18.84 9.58
C TYR A 20 -2.35 -17.83 9.96
N ILE A 21 -2.43 -16.77 9.17
CA ILE A 21 -3.53 -15.81 9.17
C ILE A 21 -4.43 -16.14 7.97
N PHE A 22 -5.73 -16.18 8.18
CA PHE A 22 -6.72 -16.40 7.14
C PHE A 22 -7.44 -15.09 6.87
N GLU A 23 -7.38 -14.64 5.65
CA GLU A 23 -8.00 -13.39 5.22
C GLU A 23 -8.90 -13.63 4.02
N LYS A 24 -9.97 -12.84 3.92
CA LYS A 24 -10.82 -12.85 2.73
C LYS A 24 -10.02 -12.31 1.55
N PHE A 25 -9.90 -13.10 0.49
CA PHE A 25 -9.30 -12.63 -0.74
C PHE A 25 -10.19 -11.58 -1.42
N MET A 26 -9.62 -10.40 -1.63
CA MET A 26 -10.27 -9.31 -2.36
C MET A 26 -9.59 -9.16 -3.71
N ASN A 27 -10.29 -9.52 -4.80
CA ASN A 27 -9.78 -9.40 -6.17
C ASN A 27 -9.77 -7.93 -6.61
N PHE A 28 -8.90 -7.11 -5.99
CA PHE A 28 -8.70 -5.72 -6.34
C PHE A 28 -7.45 -5.61 -7.23
N GLY A 29 -7.62 -5.04 -8.41
CA GLY A 29 -6.62 -5.06 -9.48
C GLY A 29 -5.47 -4.06 -9.30
N HIS A 30 -5.55 -3.16 -8.32
CA HIS A 30 -4.51 -2.15 -8.09
C HIS A 30 -4.05 -2.18 -6.64
N GLU A 31 -2.75 -1.95 -6.43
CA GLU A 31 -2.17 -1.80 -5.10
C GLU A 31 -1.30 -0.55 -5.06
N PHE A 32 -1.57 0.30 -4.08
CA PHE A 32 -0.86 1.55 -3.84
C PHE A 32 -0.13 1.48 -2.50
N ARG A 33 1.00 2.16 -2.41
CA ARG A 33 1.66 2.46 -1.13
C ARG A 33 1.63 3.96 -0.92
N LEU A 34 1.06 4.40 0.20
CA LEU A 34 0.99 5.80 0.61
C LEU A 34 1.82 6.02 1.87
N HIS A 35 2.69 7.02 1.84
CA HIS A 35 3.44 7.47 3.02
C HIS A 35 2.75 8.72 3.56
N VAL A 36 2.21 8.61 4.78
CA VAL A 36 1.21 9.52 5.34
C VAL A 36 1.69 10.11 6.64
N THR A 37 1.42 11.38 6.82
CA THR A 37 1.52 12.15 8.07
C THR A 37 0.15 12.71 8.42
N GLU A 38 0.01 13.42 9.51
CA GLU A 38 -1.25 14.11 9.85
C GLU A 38 -1.67 15.15 8.80
N ASP A 39 -0.71 15.72 8.04
CA ASP A 39 -0.99 16.74 7.01
C ASP A 39 -1.41 16.14 5.67
N GLY A 40 -1.43 14.82 5.54
CA GLY A 40 -1.76 14.12 4.31
C GLY A 40 -0.66 13.14 3.88
N TYR A 41 -0.67 12.72 2.62
CA TYR A 41 0.42 11.93 2.08
C TYR A 41 1.49 12.84 1.47
N PHE A 42 2.77 12.47 1.63
CA PHE A 42 3.90 13.19 1.03
C PHE A 42 4.61 12.38 -0.07
N TYR A 43 4.34 11.09 -0.14
CA TYR A 43 4.86 10.21 -1.18
C TYR A 43 3.90 9.05 -1.43
N THR A 44 3.76 8.67 -2.69
CA THR A 44 3.00 7.49 -3.09
C THR A 44 3.59 6.82 -4.31
N CYS A 45 3.36 5.53 -4.44
CA CYS A 45 3.65 4.74 -5.61
C CYS A 45 2.58 3.65 -5.79
N ARG A 46 2.49 3.09 -7.01
CA ARG A 46 1.59 1.99 -7.32
C ARG A 46 2.39 0.77 -7.73
N LYS A 47 2.06 -0.40 -7.21
CA LYS A 47 2.54 -1.67 -7.77
C LYS A 47 1.84 -1.94 -9.10
N ALA A 48 2.62 -2.19 -10.13
CA ALA A 48 2.13 -2.60 -11.44
C ALA A 48 2.73 -3.96 -11.78
N MET A 49 1.87 -4.88 -12.22
CA MET A 49 2.30 -6.21 -12.64
C MET A 49 3.26 -6.12 -13.81
N ARG A 50 4.37 -6.87 -13.76
CA ARG A 50 5.29 -6.99 -14.90
C ARG A 50 4.59 -7.65 -16.06
N ARG A 51 4.94 -7.27 -17.28
CA ARG A 51 4.33 -7.82 -18.51
C ARG A 51 4.65 -9.28 -18.72
N ASP A 52 5.81 -9.71 -18.24
CA ASP A 52 6.35 -11.08 -18.34
C ASP A 52 5.95 -11.99 -17.18
N THR A 53 5.13 -11.51 -16.23
CA THR A 53 4.62 -12.33 -15.12
C THR A 53 3.68 -13.41 -15.67
N PRO A 54 3.92 -14.70 -15.36
CA PRO A 54 3.02 -15.80 -15.71
C PRO A 54 1.60 -15.58 -15.19
N GLU A 55 0.59 -16.04 -15.93
CA GLU A 55 -0.81 -15.81 -15.59
C GLU A 55 -1.19 -16.38 -14.21
N GLU A 56 -0.66 -17.54 -13.88
CA GLU A 56 -0.86 -18.21 -12.59
C GLU A 56 -0.27 -17.46 -11.39
N GLU A 57 0.65 -16.50 -11.62
CA GLU A 57 1.27 -15.69 -10.59
C GLU A 57 0.63 -14.29 -10.48
N ARG A 58 -0.27 -13.90 -11.38
CA ARG A 58 -0.85 -12.54 -11.44
C ARG A 58 -1.89 -12.24 -10.36
N TRP A 59 -2.24 -13.21 -9.56
CA TRP A 59 -3.22 -13.05 -8.48
C TRP A 59 -2.69 -12.27 -7.27
N HIS A 60 -1.37 -12.12 -7.16
CA HIS A 60 -0.76 -11.37 -6.05
C HIS A 60 0.34 -10.42 -6.51
N PHE A 61 0.50 -9.33 -5.78
CA PHE A 61 1.51 -8.31 -6.04
C PHE A 61 2.74 -8.58 -5.16
N HIS A 62 3.79 -9.16 -5.74
CA HIS A 62 5.04 -9.44 -5.08
C HIS A 62 6.19 -8.67 -5.75
N ASP A 63 7.30 -8.43 -5.03
CA ASP A 63 8.43 -7.66 -5.57
C ASP A 63 9.07 -8.30 -6.81
N THR A 64 8.97 -9.64 -6.95
CA THR A 64 9.46 -10.36 -8.14
C THR A 64 8.51 -10.24 -9.33
N THR A 65 7.20 -10.07 -9.09
CA THR A 65 6.16 -10.01 -10.13
C THR A 65 5.76 -8.58 -10.50
N CYS A 66 6.19 -7.59 -9.71
CA CYS A 66 5.77 -6.21 -9.86
C CYS A 66 6.94 -5.23 -10.07
N VAL A 67 6.58 -4.06 -10.57
CA VAL A 67 7.40 -2.84 -10.56
C VAL A 67 6.65 -1.72 -9.84
N TRP A 68 7.41 -0.78 -9.29
CA TRP A 68 6.84 0.40 -8.64
C TRP A 68 6.72 1.55 -9.65
N LEU A 69 5.49 1.99 -9.91
CA LEU A 69 5.20 3.20 -10.67
C LEU A 69 5.14 4.38 -9.70
N LEU A 70 6.02 5.34 -9.89
CA LEU A 70 6.05 6.58 -9.12
C LEU A 70 4.88 7.49 -9.54
N GLU A 71 4.45 8.40 -8.66
CA GLU A 71 3.40 9.38 -8.95
C GLU A 71 3.73 10.26 -10.17
N SER A 72 5.01 10.50 -10.45
CA SER A 72 5.47 11.22 -11.63
C SER A 72 5.36 10.45 -12.95
N ASN A 73 5.09 9.13 -12.89
CA ASN A 73 4.94 8.32 -14.10
C ASN A 73 3.58 8.62 -14.76
N PRO A 74 3.51 8.85 -16.09
CA PRO A 74 2.25 9.10 -16.81
C PRO A 74 1.21 7.99 -16.68
N GLU A 75 1.64 6.76 -16.41
CA GLU A 75 0.75 5.60 -16.18
C GLU A 75 0.22 5.53 -14.74
N PHE A 76 0.72 6.36 -13.84
CA PHE A 76 0.20 6.45 -12.48
C PHE A 76 -1.14 7.19 -12.51
N LYS A 77 -2.21 6.48 -12.17
CA LYS A 77 -3.56 7.07 -12.08
C LYS A 77 -4.10 6.85 -10.68
N LYS A 78 -4.50 7.93 -10.03
CA LYS A 78 -5.21 7.89 -8.75
C LYS A 78 -6.61 7.34 -8.98
N PRO A 79 -7.13 6.46 -8.11
CA PRO A 79 -8.52 6.06 -8.14
C PRO A 79 -9.45 7.24 -7.80
N ASN A 80 -10.72 7.15 -8.16
CA ASN A 80 -11.69 8.18 -7.84
C ASN A 80 -12.05 8.26 -6.33
N SER A 81 -11.66 7.24 -5.54
CA SER A 81 -11.73 7.23 -4.08
C SER A 81 -10.47 7.76 -3.38
N TRP A 82 -9.56 8.44 -4.09
CA TRP A 82 -8.24 8.81 -3.55
C TRP A 82 -8.31 9.65 -2.27
N ASP A 83 -9.18 10.63 -2.22
CA ASP A 83 -9.32 11.52 -1.06
C ASP A 83 -9.85 10.77 0.17
N ASP A 84 -10.73 9.79 -0.04
CA ASP A 84 -11.22 8.91 1.02
C ASP A 84 -10.11 7.99 1.53
N ILE A 85 -9.29 7.44 0.64
CA ILE A 85 -8.13 6.62 0.99
C ILE A 85 -7.15 7.43 1.87
N VAL A 86 -6.80 8.65 1.46
CA VAL A 86 -5.89 9.51 2.22
C VAL A 86 -6.47 9.80 3.61
N ARG A 87 -7.74 10.19 3.68
CA ARG A 87 -8.43 10.47 4.95
C ARG A 87 -8.46 9.26 5.88
N ASP A 88 -8.73 8.07 5.37
CA ASP A 88 -8.79 6.86 6.18
C ASP A 88 -7.40 6.41 6.64
N CYS A 89 -6.36 6.60 5.82
CA CYS A 89 -4.96 6.42 6.24
C CYS A 89 -4.59 7.38 7.39
N GLN A 90 -5.00 8.66 7.31
CA GLN A 90 -4.77 9.63 8.37
C GLN A 90 -5.53 9.27 9.66
N ARG A 91 -6.78 8.80 9.56
CA ARG A 91 -7.54 8.32 10.72
C ARG A 91 -6.87 7.11 11.38
N ALA A 92 -6.36 6.17 10.59
CA ALA A 92 -5.61 5.03 11.10
C ALA A 92 -4.29 5.45 11.75
N LEU A 93 -3.54 6.39 11.13
CA LEU A 93 -2.33 6.99 11.70
C LEU A 93 -2.61 7.56 13.09
N THR A 94 -3.66 8.38 13.22
CA THR A 94 -4.07 9.00 14.48
C THR A 94 -4.48 7.96 15.52
N ALA A 95 -5.25 6.95 15.12
CA ALA A 95 -5.70 5.87 16.02
C ALA A 95 -4.54 5.03 16.57
N ILE A 96 -3.48 4.86 15.77
CA ILE A 96 -2.25 4.15 16.16
C ILE A 96 -1.36 5.05 17.05
N GLY A 97 -1.52 6.37 17.00
CA GLY A 97 -0.69 7.34 17.69
C GLY A 97 0.70 7.51 17.09
N ALA A 98 0.81 7.34 15.77
CA ALA A 98 2.05 7.52 15.03
C ALA A 98 2.09 8.88 14.31
N ASP A 99 3.29 9.42 14.10
CA ASP A 99 3.49 10.68 13.38
C ASP A 99 3.68 10.45 11.86
N LEU A 100 4.09 9.24 11.48
CA LEU A 100 4.34 8.82 10.10
C LEU A 100 4.18 7.31 9.96
N LEU A 101 3.44 6.88 8.93
CA LEU A 101 3.30 5.48 8.52
C LEU A 101 3.25 5.37 6.99
N SER A 102 3.63 4.21 6.46
CA SER A 102 3.29 3.83 5.09
C SER A 102 2.16 2.80 5.10
N PHE A 103 1.18 2.98 4.23
CA PHE A 103 0.01 2.12 4.09
C PHE A 103 0.04 1.40 2.75
N ASP A 104 -0.20 0.10 2.76
CA ASP A 104 -0.47 -0.68 1.55
C ASP A 104 -1.99 -0.77 1.38
N VAL A 105 -2.47 -0.31 0.22
CA VAL A 105 -3.90 -0.15 -0.08
C VAL A 105 -4.24 -0.87 -1.37
N LYS A 106 -5.17 -1.82 -1.32
CA LYS A 106 -5.75 -2.40 -2.54
C LYS A 106 -7.00 -1.65 -2.95
N VAL A 107 -7.15 -1.44 -4.26
CA VAL A 107 -8.24 -0.69 -4.86
C VAL A 107 -8.81 -1.47 -6.05
N GLN A 108 -10.11 -1.43 -6.21
CA GLN A 108 -10.78 -1.97 -7.39
C GLN A 108 -10.23 -1.37 -8.68
N SER A 109 -10.26 -2.16 -9.75
CA SER A 109 -10.01 -1.65 -11.10
C SER A 109 -10.98 -0.51 -11.44
N PRO A 110 -10.58 0.47 -12.29
CA PRO A 110 -11.45 1.58 -12.67
C PRO A 110 -12.68 1.14 -13.47
N GLU A 111 -12.62 -0.06 -14.02
CA GLU A 111 -13.71 -0.67 -14.78
C GLU A 111 -14.24 -1.92 -14.08
N ASP A 112 -15.51 -2.22 -14.28
CA ASP A 112 -16.12 -3.48 -13.83
C ASP A 112 -15.78 -4.64 -14.78
N ALA A 113 -16.28 -5.84 -14.47
CA ALA A 113 -16.06 -7.04 -15.28
C ALA A 113 -16.62 -6.95 -16.71
N GLN A 114 -17.47 -5.96 -17.00
CA GLN A 114 -18.05 -5.68 -18.30
C GLN A 114 -17.37 -4.51 -19.01
N GLY A 115 -16.24 -3.98 -18.47
CA GLY A 115 -15.51 -2.85 -19.02
C GLY A 115 -16.21 -1.49 -18.84
N ARG A 116 -17.18 -1.37 -17.95
CA ARG A 116 -17.88 -0.11 -17.67
C ARG A 116 -17.14 0.67 -16.58
N PRO A 117 -16.96 1.99 -16.74
CA PRO A 117 -16.33 2.81 -15.71
C PRO A 117 -17.08 2.74 -14.37
N ARG A 118 -16.34 2.55 -13.28
CA ARG A 118 -16.90 2.62 -11.93
C ARG A 118 -17.09 4.07 -11.51
N VAL A 119 -18.24 4.37 -10.93
CA VAL A 119 -18.50 5.68 -10.30
C VAL A 119 -17.65 5.85 -9.05
N TYR A 120 -17.43 4.75 -8.32
CA TYR A 120 -16.59 4.69 -7.13
C TYR A 120 -15.78 3.39 -7.13
N GLN A 121 -14.51 3.49 -6.77
CA GLN A 121 -13.61 2.34 -6.63
C GLN A 121 -13.48 2.01 -5.15
N ASP A 122 -14.06 0.88 -4.72
CA ASP A 122 -13.87 0.40 -3.35
C ASP A 122 -12.39 0.09 -3.11
N TYR A 123 -11.97 0.23 -1.85
CA TYR A 123 -10.60 -0.03 -1.43
C TYR A 123 -10.55 -0.71 -0.06
N ILE A 124 -9.39 -1.23 0.28
CA ILE A 124 -9.08 -1.82 1.57
C ILE A 124 -7.65 -1.44 1.97
N LEU A 125 -7.47 -1.00 3.20
CA LEU A 125 -6.17 -0.86 3.83
C LEU A 125 -5.71 -2.26 4.27
N LEU A 126 -4.60 -2.74 3.70
CA LEU A 126 -4.06 -4.07 3.98
C LEU A 126 -3.22 -4.07 5.24
N GLU A 127 -2.25 -3.17 5.27
CA GLU A 127 -1.28 -3.06 6.35
C GLU A 127 -0.72 -1.65 6.45
N CYS A 128 -0.10 -1.35 7.59
CA CYS A 128 0.73 -0.16 7.75
C CYS A 128 2.09 -0.52 8.35
N ASN A 129 3.11 0.21 7.91
CA ASN A 129 4.49 -0.03 8.31
C ASN A 129 5.11 1.26 8.85
N SER A 130 5.81 1.17 10.00
CA SER A 130 6.55 2.28 10.61
C SER A 130 7.95 2.47 10.00
N ALA A 131 8.49 1.42 9.37
CA ALA A 131 9.80 1.43 8.75
C ALA A 131 9.67 1.04 7.27
N SER A 132 9.48 2.04 6.40
CA SER A 132 9.49 1.82 4.96
C SER A 132 10.89 1.56 4.45
N SER A 133 11.04 0.63 3.51
CA SER A 133 12.31 0.42 2.81
C SER A 133 12.70 1.68 2.05
N LEU A 134 13.77 2.34 2.49
CA LEU A 134 14.27 3.56 1.86
C LEU A 134 15.29 3.27 0.75
N GLY A 135 15.65 2.03 0.53
CA GLY A 135 16.60 1.50 -0.46
C GLY A 135 17.42 2.50 -1.26
N ASP A 136 18.68 2.17 -1.51
CA ASP A 136 19.55 2.92 -2.42
C ASP A 136 19.59 2.24 -3.77
N TYR A 137 19.72 3.03 -4.83
CA TYR A 137 19.96 2.53 -6.18
C TYR A 137 21.29 3.07 -6.71
N ASN A 138 22.26 2.18 -6.91
CA ASN A 138 23.62 2.53 -7.35
C ASN A 138 24.30 3.61 -6.49
N GLY A 139 24.15 3.54 -5.17
CA GLY A 139 24.74 4.49 -4.23
C GLY A 139 24.07 5.87 -4.20
N GLN A 140 22.90 6.01 -4.82
CA GLN A 140 22.07 7.21 -4.75
C GLN A 140 20.79 6.90 -3.96
N PRO A 141 20.33 7.83 -3.11
CA PRO A 141 19.07 7.67 -2.40
C PRO A 141 17.90 7.44 -3.38
N SER A 142 17.06 6.45 -3.08
CA SER A 142 15.83 6.26 -3.85
C SER A 142 14.94 7.50 -3.81
N VAL A 143 13.96 7.60 -4.72
CA VAL A 143 12.97 8.70 -4.69
C VAL A 143 12.23 8.72 -3.36
N CYS A 144 11.90 7.56 -2.80
CA CYS A 144 11.31 7.44 -1.48
C CYS A 144 12.22 8.06 -0.41
N ALA A 145 13.51 7.69 -0.37
CA ALA A 145 14.48 8.25 0.59
C ALA A 145 14.61 9.77 0.45
N GLN A 146 14.64 10.30 -0.76
CA GLN A 146 14.68 11.77 -1.00
C GLN A 146 13.44 12.47 -0.42
N LYS A 147 12.25 11.88 -0.57
CA LYS A 147 11.01 12.42 0.00
C LYS A 147 11.03 12.39 1.53
N TYR A 148 11.57 11.34 2.14
CA TYR A 148 11.76 11.26 3.59
C TYR A 148 12.78 12.29 4.10
N ILE A 149 13.91 12.46 3.41
CA ILE A 149 14.90 13.50 3.77
C ILE A 149 14.27 14.90 3.77
N ALA A 150 13.35 15.18 2.85
CA ALA A 150 12.64 16.44 2.81
C ALA A 150 11.57 16.58 3.93
N GLU A 151 10.87 15.51 4.26
CA GLU A 151 9.72 15.54 5.20
C GLU A 151 10.12 15.42 6.68
N LEU A 152 11.09 14.55 7.00
CA LEU A 152 11.48 14.28 8.39
C LEU A 152 11.91 15.53 9.19
N PRO A 153 12.72 16.48 8.67
CA PRO A 153 13.06 17.68 9.41
C PRO A 153 11.83 18.49 9.84
N ARG A 154 10.81 18.58 8.98
CA ARG A 154 9.54 19.26 9.28
C ARG A 154 8.79 18.58 10.42
N LEU A 155 8.67 17.26 10.36
CA LEU A 155 8.03 16.47 11.41
C LEU A 155 8.76 16.57 12.75
N ILE A 156 10.10 16.45 12.74
CA ILE A 156 10.93 16.56 13.94
C ILE A 156 10.80 17.94 14.57
N THR A 157 10.87 19.01 13.76
CA THR A 157 10.73 20.39 14.25
C THR A 157 9.36 20.61 14.89
N ARG A 158 8.28 20.18 14.24
CA ARG A 158 6.93 20.27 14.79
C ARG A 158 6.83 19.54 16.13
N LYS A 159 7.31 18.29 16.16
CA LYS A 159 7.26 17.48 17.38
C LYS A 159 8.06 18.09 18.54
N ALA A 160 9.22 18.66 18.23
CA ALA A 160 10.03 19.33 19.23
C ALA A 160 9.34 20.58 19.82
N ILE A 161 8.59 21.34 19.00
CA ILE A 161 7.77 22.46 19.45
C ILE A 161 6.61 21.95 20.34
N GLU A 162 5.88 20.94 19.92
CA GLU A 162 4.79 20.33 20.70
C GLU A 162 5.25 19.86 22.08
N LEU A 163 6.46 19.34 22.17
CA LEU A 163 7.07 18.82 23.41
C LEU A 163 7.82 19.90 24.21
N ASN A 164 7.81 21.16 23.76
CA ASN A 164 8.52 22.29 24.40
C ASN A 164 10.03 21.98 24.60
N LEU A 165 10.70 21.45 23.57
CA LEU A 165 12.12 21.11 23.61
C LEU A 165 13.04 22.24 23.16
N PHE A 166 12.51 23.44 22.91
CA PHE A 166 13.25 24.65 22.54
C PHE A 166 12.94 25.77 23.51
#